data_b5fd36793088d5e4d46804ff69f40a3d
#
_entry.id   b5fd36793088d5e4d46804ff69f40a3d
#
_cell.length_a   1.000
_cell.length_b   1.000
_cell.length_c   1.000
_cell.angle_alpha   90.00
_cell.angle_beta   90.00
_cell.angle_gamma   90.00
#
_symmetry.space_group_name_H-M   'P 1'
#
loop_
_entity.id
_entity.type
_entity.pdbx_description
1 polymer ?
#
loop_
_entity_poly.entity_id
_entity_poly.type
_entity_poly.pdbx_seq_one_letter_code
_entity_poly.pdbx_strand_id
1 'polypeptide(L)'
;MFIKKLYNDLDTLVDEAIAGSRLIAAPDSDKYSRLLPNSRITVRTDKYKKPKGLVKLVGGGGAGHEGPPGTFIRPGGFDGMTTGDVFAAPSARQLFRMIQEIDDGSPIIMNVARHAGDVLNSTLCKQLCEANGIDHVYLSIGGNDVASAPKERMNERRGSGGALSCSTVMAECGESVEEILRLAEKCNLRQRSYGVGIRPAIHPISGLPIMGDMPEDEIEMGIGVHGESSGKRIKLPRSRELARIVCNILLDDMPIPSGSDIAISLGGLGGMTWTELDILYKDIYEYLVYDCGYKIWRHSVRNAGTQELGGFVVAIGQPDDEIKKWMTTRIPKGLYPED
;
A
#
# COMPACT_ATOMS: atom_id res chain seq x y z
N MET A 1 -2.85 25.34 -19.44
CA MET A 1 -4.19 25.08 -18.86
C MET A 1 -4.10 25.43 -17.37
N PHE A 2 -5.00 26.23 -16.81
CA PHE A 2 -4.98 26.55 -15.39
C PHE A 2 -5.58 25.37 -14.61
N ILE A 3 -4.77 24.73 -13.76
CA ILE A 3 -5.23 23.66 -12.88
C ILE A 3 -5.62 24.29 -11.54
N LYS A 4 -6.87 24.17 -11.15
CA LYS A 4 -7.36 24.71 -9.87
C LYS A 4 -6.93 23.81 -8.70
N LYS A 5 -5.66 23.87 -8.35
CA LYS A 5 -5.01 23.12 -7.26
C LYS A 5 -4.21 24.06 -6.38
N LEU A 6 -4.07 23.74 -5.09
CA LEU A 6 -3.30 24.52 -4.13
C LEU A 6 -1.84 24.02 -4.11
N TYR A 7 -1.09 24.41 -5.14
CA TYR A 7 0.34 24.12 -5.28
C TYR A 7 1.12 25.41 -5.46
N ASN A 8 2.40 25.42 -5.05
CA ASN A 8 3.30 26.54 -5.34
C ASN A 8 3.93 26.35 -6.73
N ASP A 9 4.71 25.28 -6.89
CA ASP A 9 5.41 24.94 -8.12
C ASP A 9 5.26 23.43 -8.39
N LEU A 10 5.07 23.05 -9.66
CA LEU A 10 4.97 21.65 -10.04
C LEU A 10 6.30 20.90 -9.90
N ASP A 11 7.42 21.59 -10.10
CA ASP A 11 8.77 20.99 -9.98
C ASP A 11 9.13 20.65 -8.53
N THR A 12 8.56 21.36 -7.55
CA THR A 12 8.80 21.16 -6.11
C THR A 12 7.63 20.45 -5.40
N LEU A 13 6.55 20.14 -6.11
CA LEU A 13 5.29 19.62 -5.58
C LEU A 13 5.50 18.47 -4.57
N VAL A 14 6.26 17.44 -4.96
CA VAL A 14 6.44 16.23 -4.13
C VAL A 14 7.34 16.55 -2.93
N ASP A 15 8.37 17.35 -3.12
CA ASP A 15 9.30 17.74 -2.05
C ASP A 15 8.61 18.61 -0.98
N GLU A 16 7.76 19.53 -1.40
CA GLU A 16 6.94 20.35 -0.51
C GLU A 16 5.88 19.51 0.22
N ALA A 17 5.24 18.57 -0.47
CA ALA A 17 4.30 17.64 0.13
C ALA A 17 4.95 16.76 1.21
N ILE A 18 6.16 16.24 0.96
CA ILE A 18 6.93 15.48 1.95
C ILE A 18 7.30 16.38 3.14
N ALA A 19 7.78 17.60 2.91
CA ALA A 19 8.10 18.53 3.97
C ALA A 19 6.87 18.84 4.84
N GLY A 20 5.73 19.17 4.22
CA GLY A 20 4.48 19.44 4.92
C GLY A 20 3.97 18.23 5.72
N SER A 21 3.99 17.04 5.13
CA SER A 21 3.55 15.83 5.81
C SER A 21 4.42 15.46 7.02
N ARG A 22 5.73 15.75 6.96
CA ARG A 22 6.60 15.59 8.13
C ARG A 22 6.25 16.56 9.27
N LEU A 23 5.96 17.82 8.95
CA LEU A 23 5.52 18.80 9.93
C LEU A 23 4.17 18.40 10.58
N ILE A 24 3.24 17.85 9.81
CA ILE A 24 1.96 17.34 10.33
C ILE A 24 2.18 16.16 11.28
N ALA A 25 3.12 15.28 10.99
CA ALA A 25 3.42 14.10 11.80
C ALA A 25 4.40 14.38 12.96
N ALA A 26 5.00 15.60 13.04
CA ALA A 26 5.86 15.99 14.15
C ALA A 26 5.04 16.14 15.48
N PRO A 27 5.66 15.92 16.66
CA PRO A 27 7.06 15.54 16.86
C PRO A 27 7.38 14.05 16.65
N ASP A 28 6.38 13.17 16.54
CA ASP A 28 6.60 11.72 16.50
C ASP A 28 7.41 11.29 15.28
N SER A 29 7.18 11.90 14.11
CA SER A 29 7.95 11.54 12.91
C SER A 29 9.44 11.86 13.07
N ASP A 30 9.78 12.99 13.68
CA ASP A 30 11.17 13.41 13.87
C ASP A 30 11.88 12.62 14.97
N LYS A 31 11.13 12.07 15.91
CA LYS A 31 11.64 11.14 16.90
C LYS A 31 12.16 9.84 16.25
N TYR A 32 11.36 9.25 15.35
CA TYR A 32 11.65 7.93 14.80
C TYR A 32 12.34 7.94 13.45
N SER A 33 12.19 9.02 12.68
CA SER A 33 12.67 9.08 11.31
C SER A 33 13.35 10.40 10.96
N ARG A 34 14.24 10.35 9.97
CA ARG A 34 14.88 11.54 9.39
C ARG A 34 14.83 11.49 7.87
N LEU A 35 14.62 12.64 7.25
CA LEU A 35 14.73 12.82 5.80
C LEU A 35 16.21 13.03 5.45
N LEU A 36 16.72 12.34 4.42
CA LEU A 36 18.07 12.54 3.96
C LEU A 36 18.18 13.88 3.19
N PRO A 37 19.28 14.62 3.34
CA PRO A 37 19.48 15.89 2.63
C PRO A 37 19.35 15.72 1.10
N ASN A 38 18.68 16.69 0.47
CA ASN A 38 18.49 16.74 -0.98
C ASN A 38 17.95 15.42 -1.56
N SER A 39 16.93 14.86 -0.90
CA SER A 39 16.30 13.61 -1.34
C SER A 39 14.88 13.47 -0.84
N ARG A 40 14.17 12.47 -1.36
CA ARG A 40 12.86 12.00 -0.91
C ARG A 40 12.97 10.69 -0.13
N ILE A 41 14.11 10.47 0.52
CA ILE A 41 14.42 9.26 1.26
C ILE A 41 14.29 9.55 2.75
N THR A 42 13.44 8.81 3.43
CA THR A 42 13.25 8.85 4.88
C THR A 42 13.71 7.53 5.47
N VAL A 43 14.55 7.59 6.51
CA VAL A 43 15.08 6.43 7.22
C VAL A 43 14.90 6.60 8.73
N ARG A 44 15.03 5.54 9.50
CA ARG A 44 15.03 5.62 10.97
C ARG A 44 16.15 6.50 11.48
N THR A 45 15.89 7.22 12.58
CA THR A 45 16.95 7.92 13.33
C THR A 45 17.90 6.92 13.99
N ASP A 46 19.13 7.35 14.30
CA ASP A 46 20.14 6.47 14.90
C ASP A 46 19.69 5.83 16.21
N LYS A 47 18.90 6.57 17.03
CA LYS A 47 18.33 6.05 18.29
C LYS A 47 17.39 4.87 18.08
N TYR A 48 16.70 4.79 16.94
CA TYR A 48 15.69 3.78 16.64
C TYR A 48 16.05 2.88 15.45
N LYS A 49 17.32 2.89 15.04
CA LYS A 49 17.83 1.89 14.09
C LYS A 49 17.61 0.48 14.66
N LYS A 50 17.21 -0.41 13.79
CA LYS A 50 17.06 -1.82 14.16
C LYS A 50 18.42 -2.40 14.51
N PRO A 51 18.52 -3.21 15.58
CA PRO A 51 19.77 -3.89 15.95
C PRO A 51 20.38 -4.67 14.76
N LYS A 52 21.72 -4.66 14.68
CA LYS A 52 22.43 -5.39 13.63
C LYS A 52 22.10 -6.88 13.70
N GLY A 53 21.93 -7.49 12.53
CA GLY A 53 21.56 -8.89 12.36
C GLY A 53 20.05 -9.10 12.17
N LEU A 54 19.19 -8.17 12.60
CA LEU A 54 17.77 -8.23 12.33
C LEU A 54 17.47 -7.79 10.89
N VAL A 55 16.49 -8.45 10.27
CA VAL A 55 16.04 -8.11 8.91
C VAL A 55 15.49 -6.68 8.87
N LYS A 56 16.00 -5.86 7.97
CA LYS A 56 15.49 -4.52 7.70
C LYS A 56 14.44 -4.56 6.61
N LEU A 57 13.40 -3.77 6.75
CA LEU A 57 12.35 -3.63 5.74
C LEU A 57 12.37 -2.25 5.13
N VAL A 58 12.41 -2.18 3.83
CA VAL A 58 12.33 -0.93 3.08
C VAL A 58 11.21 -0.97 2.06
N GLY A 59 10.73 0.19 1.66
CA GLY A 59 9.69 0.32 0.66
C GLY A 59 9.79 1.63 -0.10
N GLY A 60 8.89 1.78 -1.06
CA GLY A 60 8.75 3.00 -1.83
C GLY A 60 7.60 2.88 -2.81
N GLY A 61 7.24 3.98 -3.38
CA GLY A 61 6.19 4.08 -4.40
C GLY A 61 6.11 5.48 -4.97
N GLY A 62 5.25 5.71 -5.93
CA GLY A 62 4.98 7.04 -6.46
C GLY A 62 4.31 7.94 -5.44
N ALA A 63 4.48 9.25 -5.57
CA ALA A 63 3.72 10.25 -4.83
C ALA A 63 2.26 10.31 -5.32
N GLY A 64 1.40 10.92 -4.52
CA GLY A 64 0.03 11.24 -4.89
C GLY A 64 -1.04 10.37 -4.24
N HIS A 65 -0.66 9.36 -3.45
CA HIS A 65 -1.58 8.49 -2.72
C HIS A 65 -1.03 8.02 -1.36
N GLU A 66 -0.01 8.69 -0.87
CA GLU A 66 0.58 8.42 0.44
C GLU A 66 -0.06 9.21 1.57
N GLY A 67 -0.09 8.60 2.75
CA GLY A 67 -0.12 9.35 4.00
C GLY A 67 1.29 9.90 4.30
N PRO A 68 1.48 10.63 5.41
CA PRO A 68 2.80 11.16 5.77
C PRO A 68 3.86 10.06 5.81
N PRO A 69 4.91 10.09 4.94
CA PRO A 69 5.91 9.02 4.88
C PRO A 69 6.54 8.70 6.24
N GLY A 70 6.74 9.71 7.07
CA GLY A 70 7.27 9.57 8.42
C GLY A 70 6.46 8.68 9.35
N THR A 71 5.16 8.49 9.10
CA THR A 71 4.30 7.66 9.96
C THR A 71 4.56 6.16 9.83
N PHE A 72 5.14 5.72 8.71
CA PHE A 72 5.45 4.31 8.45
C PHE A 72 6.85 3.91 8.94
N ILE A 73 7.73 4.89 9.25
CA ILE A 73 9.13 4.66 9.67
C ILE A 73 9.24 4.83 11.18
N ARG A 74 9.15 3.72 11.88
CA ARG A 74 9.17 3.65 13.34
C ARG A 74 9.36 2.20 13.80
N PRO A 75 9.63 1.94 15.08
CA PRO A 75 9.54 0.59 15.66
C PRO A 75 8.22 -0.12 15.27
N GLY A 76 8.31 -1.32 14.77
CA GLY A 76 7.18 -2.08 14.21
C GLY A 76 6.77 -1.68 12.79
N GLY A 77 7.46 -0.74 12.17
CA GLY A 77 7.25 -0.29 10.79
C GLY A 77 8.49 -0.52 9.91
N PHE A 78 8.63 0.31 8.87
CA PHE A 78 9.75 0.24 7.95
C PHE A 78 11.03 0.87 8.53
N ASP A 79 12.18 0.46 8.00
CA ASP A 79 13.50 1.01 8.31
C ASP A 79 13.89 2.15 7.35
N GLY A 80 13.34 2.13 6.14
CA GLY A 80 13.50 3.18 5.14
C GLY A 80 12.37 3.19 4.12
N MET A 81 12.02 4.37 3.64
CA MET A 81 11.07 4.57 2.55
C MET A 81 11.54 5.69 1.63
N THR A 82 11.18 5.59 0.36
CA THR A 82 11.44 6.63 -0.61
C THR A 82 10.24 6.86 -1.53
N THR A 83 10.07 8.10 -1.98
CA THR A 83 8.92 8.53 -2.78
C THR A 83 9.38 9.00 -4.15
N GLY A 84 8.80 8.48 -5.21
CA GLY A 84 9.02 8.92 -6.58
C GLY A 84 8.22 10.18 -6.94
N ASP A 85 8.08 10.47 -8.23
CA ASP A 85 7.18 11.52 -8.70
C ASP A 85 5.71 11.08 -8.62
N VAL A 86 4.79 11.99 -8.94
CA VAL A 86 3.35 11.68 -8.88
C VAL A 86 3.03 10.49 -9.79
N PHE A 87 2.54 9.41 -9.19
CA PHE A 87 2.22 8.12 -9.82
C PHE A 87 3.39 7.43 -10.55
N ALA A 88 4.62 7.81 -10.24
CA ALA A 88 5.82 7.22 -10.80
C ALA A 88 6.68 6.60 -9.70
N ALA A 89 7.13 5.36 -9.93
CA ALA A 89 8.00 4.65 -9.00
C ALA A 89 9.32 5.40 -8.77
N PRO A 90 9.91 5.36 -7.56
CA PRO A 90 11.23 5.91 -7.30
C PRO A 90 12.27 5.23 -8.18
N SER A 91 13.27 6.00 -8.63
CA SER A 91 14.32 5.45 -9.49
C SER A 91 15.18 4.40 -8.75
N ALA A 92 15.78 3.48 -9.52
CA ALA A 92 16.69 2.48 -8.98
C ALA A 92 17.87 3.10 -8.20
N ARG A 93 18.37 4.26 -8.64
CA ARG A 93 19.44 5.00 -7.93
C ARG A 93 18.97 5.57 -6.59
N GLN A 94 17.73 6.03 -6.52
CA GLN A 94 17.14 6.56 -5.29
C GLN A 94 16.93 5.43 -4.27
N LEU A 95 16.41 4.29 -4.72
CA LEU A 95 16.31 3.08 -3.91
C LEU A 95 17.67 2.58 -3.44
N PHE A 96 18.68 2.56 -4.32
CA PHE A 96 20.05 2.17 -3.99
C PHE A 96 20.68 3.09 -2.94
N ARG A 97 20.52 4.42 -3.07
CA ARG A 97 20.97 5.39 -2.05
C ARG A 97 20.32 5.12 -0.69
N MET A 98 19.05 4.75 -0.65
CA MET A 98 18.36 4.37 0.59
C MET A 98 18.99 3.10 1.19
N ILE A 99 19.25 2.08 0.37
CA ILE A 99 19.91 0.85 0.82
C ILE A 99 21.29 1.16 1.39
N GLN A 100 22.13 1.93 0.68
CA GLN A 100 23.48 2.32 1.16
C GLN A 100 23.43 3.04 2.51
N GLU A 101 22.40 3.86 2.76
CA GLU A 101 22.26 4.63 4.00
C GLU A 101 21.96 3.75 5.21
N ILE A 102 21.23 2.65 5.02
CA ILE A 102 20.82 1.78 6.12
C ILE A 102 21.64 0.49 6.22
N ASP A 103 22.49 0.22 5.23
CA ASP A 103 23.29 -1.00 5.19
C ASP A 103 24.29 -1.05 6.36
N ASP A 104 24.29 -2.17 7.07
CA ASP A 104 25.25 -2.53 8.12
C ASP A 104 25.63 -4.00 8.04
N GLY A 105 25.35 -4.66 6.90
CA GLY A 105 25.54 -6.08 6.65
C GLY A 105 24.36 -6.95 7.12
N SER A 106 23.29 -6.36 7.68
CA SER A 106 22.07 -7.09 8.01
C SER A 106 21.22 -7.33 6.77
N PRO A 107 20.46 -8.43 6.67
CA PRO A 107 19.57 -8.67 5.55
C PRO A 107 18.54 -7.55 5.35
N ILE A 108 18.25 -7.20 4.11
CA ILE A 108 17.30 -6.15 3.74
C ILE A 108 16.25 -6.74 2.82
N ILE A 109 14.97 -6.63 3.18
CA ILE A 109 13.84 -6.97 2.31
C ILE A 109 13.22 -5.68 1.78
N MET A 110 13.21 -5.55 0.47
CA MET A 110 12.47 -4.48 -0.22
C MET A 110 11.05 -4.96 -0.51
N ASN A 111 10.07 -4.30 0.13
CA ASN A 111 8.66 -4.57 -0.08
C ASN A 111 8.16 -3.79 -1.30
N VAL A 112 7.69 -4.49 -2.32
CA VAL A 112 7.38 -3.96 -3.64
C VAL A 112 5.93 -4.27 -3.99
N ALA A 113 5.12 -3.23 -4.18
CA ALA A 113 3.82 -3.39 -4.84
C ALA A 113 4.05 -3.75 -6.32
N ARG A 114 3.32 -4.75 -6.81
CA ARG A 114 3.48 -5.21 -8.20
C ARG A 114 2.87 -4.21 -9.19
N HIS A 115 3.56 -3.10 -9.41
CA HIS A 115 3.37 -2.21 -10.56
C HIS A 115 4.62 -2.26 -11.41
N ALA A 116 4.50 -2.09 -12.71
CA ALA A 116 5.60 -2.28 -13.65
C ALA A 116 6.85 -1.44 -13.30
N GLY A 117 6.65 -0.17 -12.96
CA GLY A 117 7.73 0.74 -12.57
C GLY A 117 8.41 0.33 -11.27
N ASP A 118 7.62 -0.07 -10.24
CA ASP A 118 8.16 -0.49 -8.95
C ASP A 118 8.98 -1.78 -9.08
N VAL A 119 8.46 -2.77 -9.81
CA VAL A 119 9.16 -4.04 -10.04
C VAL A 119 10.45 -3.81 -10.83
N LEU A 120 10.39 -3.02 -11.92
CA LEU A 120 11.57 -2.73 -12.75
C LEU A 120 12.66 -2.02 -11.93
N ASN A 121 12.31 -0.92 -11.25
CA ASN A 121 13.28 -0.11 -10.51
C ASN A 121 13.83 -0.85 -9.29
N SER A 122 13.03 -1.66 -8.60
CA SER A 122 13.50 -2.49 -7.48
C SER A 122 14.44 -3.61 -7.96
N THR A 123 14.17 -4.23 -9.10
CA THR A 123 15.05 -5.23 -9.71
C THR A 123 16.38 -4.61 -10.11
N LEU A 124 16.37 -3.45 -10.78
CA LEU A 124 17.57 -2.71 -11.12
C LEU A 124 18.34 -2.24 -9.87
N CYS A 125 17.63 -1.82 -8.82
CA CYS A 125 18.25 -1.48 -7.55
C CYS A 125 18.98 -2.68 -6.94
N LYS A 126 18.36 -3.87 -6.92
CA LYS A 126 19.00 -5.09 -6.44
C LYS A 126 20.28 -5.41 -7.21
N GLN A 127 20.26 -5.29 -8.54
CA GLN A 127 21.44 -5.47 -9.37
C GLN A 127 22.54 -4.43 -9.08
N LEU A 128 22.16 -3.16 -8.82
CA LEU A 128 23.09 -2.13 -8.38
C LEU A 128 23.72 -2.46 -7.03
N CYS A 129 22.94 -3.00 -6.08
CA CYS A 129 23.44 -3.46 -4.79
C CYS A 129 24.47 -4.56 -4.97
N GLU A 130 24.17 -5.62 -5.72
CA GLU A 130 25.06 -6.74 -6.02
C GLU A 130 26.37 -6.27 -6.68
N ALA A 131 26.27 -5.36 -7.66
CA ALA A 131 27.44 -4.79 -8.35
C ALA A 131 28.34 -3.94 -7.42
N ASN A 132 27.84 -3.52 -6.26
CA ASN A 132 28.56 -2.77 -5.25
C ASN A 132 28.86 -3.57 -3.97
N GLY A 133 28.75 -4.90 -4.03
CA GLY A 133 29.09 -5.79 -2.90
C GLY A 133 28.04 -5.87 -1.80
N ILE A 134 26.80 -5.40 -2.04
CA ILE A 134 25.66 -5.54 -1.14
C ILE A 134 24.78 -6.68 -1.68
N ASP A 135 25.04 -7.91 -1.29
CA ASP A 135 24.39 -9.13 -1.80
C ASP A 135 23.21 -9.65 -0.94
N HIS A 136 22.98 -9.02 0.19
CA HIS A 136 21.95 -9.40 1.17
C HIS A 136 20.63 -8.62 1.02
N VAL A 137 20.28 -8.20 -0.22
CA VAL A 137 19.02 -7.52 -0.55
C VAL A 137 18.06 -8.49 -1.24
N TYR A 138 16.86 -8.58 -0.71
CA TYR A 138 15.79 -9.49 -1.17
C TYR A 138 14.57 -8.69 -1.59
N LEU A 139 13.79 -9.20 -2.55
CA LEU A 139 12.55 -8.57 -3.01
C LEU A 139 11.33 -9.37 -2.51
N SER A 140 10.39 -8.67 -1.88
CA SER A 140 9.06 -9.18 -1.56
C SER A 140 8.07 -8.47 -2.47
N ILE A 141 7.64 -9.15 -3.55
CA ILE A 141 6.77 -8.54 -4.58
C ILE A 141 5.36 -9.10 -4.43
N GLY A 142 4.39 -8.25 -4.10
CA GLY A 142 3.01 -8.65 -3.87
C GLY A 142 2.01 -7.95 -4.80
N GLY A 143 0.92 -8.67 -5.14
CA GLY A 143 -0.20 -8.13 -5.89
C GLY A 143 -1.43 -9.04 -5.82
N ASN A 144 -2.60 -8.45 -5.62
CA ASN A 144 -3.83 -9.15 -5.32
C ASN A 144 -5.07 -8.56 -6.02
N ASP A 145 -4.89 -7.61 -6.94
CA ASP A 145 -5.96 -6.98 -7.70
C ASP A 145 -6.56 -7.96 -8.72
N VAL A 146 -7.78 -8.39 -8.44
CA VAL A 146 -8.53 -9.38 -9.26
C VAL A 146 -8.79 -8.88 -10.67
N ALA A 147 -8.95 -7.56 -10.85
CA ALA A 147 -9.23 -6.97 -12.17
C ALA A 147 -8.03 -7.01 -13.11
N SER A 148 -6.81 -7.09 -12.57
CA SER A 148 -5.59 -6.90 -13.36
C SER A 148 -5.06 -8.16 -14.05
N ALA A 149 -5.40 -9.35 -13.53
CA ALA A 149 -5.07 -10.62 -14.15
C ALA A 149 -6.00 -11.74 -13.64
N PRO A 150 -6.27 -12.77 -14.45
CA PRO A 150 -7.11 -13.90 -14.06
C PRO A 150 -6.47 -14.73 -12.94
N LYS A 151 -7.26 -15.62 -12.33
CA LYS A 151 -6.85 -16.43 -11.18
C LYS A 151 -5.64 -17.33 -11.48
N GLU A 152 -5.53 -17.84 -12.68
CA GLU A 152 -4.43 -18.68 -13.13
C GLU A 152 -3.10 -17.95 -13.24
N ARG A 153 -3.13 -16.60 -13.27
CA ARG A 153 -1.97 -15.71 -13.35
C ARG A 153 -1.90 -14.73 -12.18
N MET A 154 -2.16 -15.23 -10.96
CA MET A 154 -2.11 -14.40 -9.75
C MET A 154 -0.77 -13.70 -9.54
N ASN A 155 0.32 -14.34 -9.96
CA ASN A 155 1.67 -13.77 -9.91
C ASN A 155 1.89 -12.57 -10.85
N GLU A 156 0.91 -12.21 -11.67
CA GLU A 156 0.93 -11.03 -12.55
C GLU A 156 0.02 -9.91 -12.01
N ARG A 157 -0.77 -10.18 -10.97
CA ARG A 157 -1.72 -9.20 -10.43
C ARG A 157 -1.01 -7.99 -9.85
N ARG A 158 -1.57 -6.81 -10.14
CA ARG A 158 -1.10 -5.53 -9.57
C ARG A 158 -1.25 -5.51 -8.04
N GLY A 159 -0.38 -4.76 -7.39
CA GLY A 159 -0.60 -4.33 -6.01
C GLY A 159 -1.75 -3.33 -5.94
N SER A 160 -2.63 -3.50 -4.95
CA SER A 160 -3.74 -2.60 -4.71
C SER A 160 -3.99 -2.48 -3.20
N GLY A 161 -5.20 -2.71 -2.70
CA GLY A 161 -5.48 -2.73 -1.28
C GLY A 161 -5.00 -4.01 -0.59
N GLY A 162 -4.66 -3.95 0.69
CA GLY A 162 -4.28 -5.11 1.48
C GLY A 162 -4.99 -5.13 2.83
N ALA A 163 -5.47 -6.31 3.24
CA ALA A 163 -6.08 -6.58 4.54
C ALA A 163 -5.18 -7.39 5.48
N LEU A 164 -4.16 -8.06 4.94
CA LEU A 164 -3.23 -8.94 5.66
C LEU A 164 -1.78 -8.50 5.41
N SER A 165 -1.02 -8.28 6.49
CA SER A 165 0.41 -7.98 6.45
C SER A 165 1.07 -8.28 7.80
N CYS A 166 2.23 -8.95 7.79
CA CYS A 166 2.94 -9.38 9.00
C CYS A 166 4.44 -9.02 8.99
N SER A 167 5.02 -8.70 7.85
CA SER A 167 6.48 -8.64 7.65
C SER A 167 7.20 -7.71 8.61
N THR A 168 6.62 -6.54 8.93
CA THR A 168 7.28 -5.55 9.81
C THR A 168 7.44 -6.06 11.23
N VAL A 169 6.41 -6.70 11.79
CA VAL A 169 6.47 -7.26 13.15
C VAL A 169 7.38 -8.47 13.20
N MET A 170 7.34 -9.35 12.20
CA MET A 170 8.24 -10.52 12.11
C MET A 170 9.71 -10.10 12.10
N ALA A 171 10.06 -9.10 11.32
CA ALA A 171 11.43 -8.57 11.25
C ALA A 171 11.91 -7.99 12.60
N GLU A 172 11.03 -7.34 13.36
CA GLU A 172 11.34 -6.86 14.72
C GLU A 172 11.50 -8.02 15.74
N CYS A 173 10.79 -9.13 15.50
CA CYS A 173 10.88 -10.32 16.35
C CYS A 173 12.07 -11.23 16.01
N GLY A 174 12.88 -10.89 15.01
CA GLY A 174 14.09 -11.63 14.65
C GLY A 174 13.84 -12.85 13.75
N GLU A 175 12.71 -12.89 13.05
CA GLU A 175 12.46 -13.96 12.08
C GLU A 175 13.43 -13.87 10.89
N SER A 176 13.70 -15.03 10.28
CA SER A 176 14.60 -15.12 9.12
C SER A 176 13.99 -14.49 7.87
N VAL A 177 14.83 -14.17 6.87
CA VAL A 177 14.39 -13.69 5.56
C VAL A 177 13.41 -14.65 4.92
N GLU A 178 13.73 -15.95 4.95
CA GLU A 178 12.93 -17.01 4.33
C GLU A 178 11.53 -17.05 4.95
N GLU A 179 11.45 -16.96 6.27
CA GLU A 179 10.18 -17.04 6.99
C GLU A 179 9.32 -15.79 6.77
N ILE A 180 9.94 -14.60 6.74
CA ILE A 180 9.25 -13.35 6.43
C ILE A 180 8.69 -13.39 4.99
N LEU A 181 9.49 -13.82 4.01
CA LEU A 181 9.07 -13.93 2.62
C LEU A 181 7.97 -14.98 2.44
N ARG A 182 8.10 -16.13 3.09
CA ARG A 182 7.08 -17.20 3.09
C ARG A 182 5.73 -16.68 3.59
N LEU A 183 5.73 -15.98 4.71
CA LEU A 183 4.48 -15.47 5.29
C LEU A 183 3.94 -14.27 4.52
N ALA A 184 4.79 -13.42 3.95
CA ALA A 184 4.36 -12.35 3.06
C ALA A 184 3.63 -12.89 1.84
N GLU A 185 4.16 -13.94 1.19
CA GLU A 185 3.50 -14.61 0.08
C GLU A 185 2.20 -15.30 0.52
N LYS A 186 2.19 -15.97 1.67
CA LYS A 186 0.97 -16.55 2.24
C LYS A 186 -0.11 -15.48 2.46
N CYS A 187 0.23 -14.31 3.00
CA CYS A 187 -0.70 -13.19 3.14
C CYS A 187 -1.21 -12.73 1.76
N ASN A 188 -0.32 -12.60 0.77
CA ASN A 188 -0.68 -12.22 -0.59
C ASN A 188 -1.66 -13.20 -1.23
N LEU A 189 -1.42 -14.51 -1.09
CA LEU A 189 -2.28 -15.57 -1.63
C LEU A 189 -3.66 -15.66 -0.95
N ARG A 190 -3.78 -15.20 0.30
CA ARG A 190 -4.99 -15.28 1.11
C ARG A 190 -5.78 -13.97 1.17
N GLN A 191 -5.56 -13.08 0.23
CA GLN A 191 -6.33 -11.85 0.10
C GLN A 191 -6.57 -11.48 -1.36
N ARG A 192 -7.67 -10.76 -1.59
CA ARG A 192 -8.06 -10.21 -2.89
C ARG A 192 -8.45 -8.77 -2.74
N SER A 193 -8.19 -7.98 -3.76
CA SER A 193 -8.66 -6.59 -3.82
C SER A 193 -9.32 -6.29 -5.16
N TYR A 194 -10.18 -5.27 -5.17
CA TYR A 194 -10.86 -4.79 -6.35
C TYR A 194 -11.14 -3.31 -6.23
N GLY A 195 -10.79 -2.54 -7.27
CA GLY A 195 -11.02 -1.11 -7.34
C GLY A 195 -12.26 -0.73 -8.13
N VAL A 196 -12.89 0.38 -7.75
CA VAL A 196 -14.01 1.00 -8.47
C VAL A 196 -13.77 2.49 -8.58
N GLY A 197 -13.85 3.03 -9.81
CA GLY A 197 -13.76 4.46 -10.08
C GLY A 197 -15.15 5.04 -10.33
N ILE A 198 -15.49 6.10 -9.59
CA ILE A 198 -16.81 6.75 -9.66
C ILE A 198 -16.72 8.11 -10.32
N ARG A 199 -15.69 8.89 -10.01
CA ARG A 199 -15.45 10.23 -10.56
C ARG A 199 -13.99 10.37 -10.97
N PRO A 200 -13.69 10.89 -12.17
CA PRO A 200 -12.31 11.11 -12.58
C PRO A 200 -11.63 12.18 -11.72
N ALA A 201 -10.30 12.05 -11.59
CA ALA A 201 -9.45 13.10 -11.02
C ALA A 201 -8.65 13.80 -12.12
N ILE A 202 -8.08 14.96 -11.79
CA ILE A 202 -7.17 15.67 -12.70
C ILE A 202 -5.73 15.40 -12.26
N HIS A 203 -4.93 14.83 -13.16
CA HIS A 203 -3.51 14.61 -12.92
C HIS A 203 -2.81 15.96 -12.71
N PRO A 204 -2.09 16.16 -11.57
CA PRO A 204 -1.61 17.48 -11.17
C PRO A 204 -0.57 18.07 -12.13
N ILE A 205 0.20 17.25 -12.82
CA ILE A 205 1.28 17.71 -13.72
C ILE A 205 0.74 17.90 -15.15
N SER A 206 0.03 16.91 -15.70
CA SER A 206 -0.45 16.97 -17.08
C SER A 206 -1.74 17.77 -17.26
N GLY A 207 -2.52 17.97 -16.20
CA GLY A 207 -3.86 18.60 -16.27
C GLY A 207 -4.91 17.75 -16.98
N LEU A 208 -4.60 16.51 -17.32
CA LEU A 208 -5.51 15.59 -18.00
C LEU A 208 -6.34 14.78 -16.99
N PRO A 209 -7.58 14.41 -17.33
CA PRO A 209 -8.36 13.50 -16.51
C PRO A 209 -7.65 12.15 -16.35
N ILE A 210 -7.52 11.69 -15.12
CA ILE A 210 -7.22 10.29 -14.79
C ILE A 210 -8.51 9.51 -15.05
N MET A 211 -8.48 8.36 -15.68
CA MET A 211 -9.62 7.57 -16.16
C MET A 211 -10.28 8.08 -17.46
N GLY A 212 -9.84 9.22 -18.02
CA GLY A 212 -10.48 9.83 -19.18
C GLY A 212 -11.88 10.38 -18.88
N ASP A 213 -12.66 10.67 -19.94
CA ASP A 213 -14.03 11.14 -19.81
C ASP A 213 -14.95 9.98 -19.40
N MET A 214 -15.77 10.20 -18.38
CA MET A 214 -16.75 9.23 -17.91
C MET A 214 -18.13 9.90 -17.84
N PRO A 215 -19.19 9.26 -18.40
CA PRO A 215 -20.55 9.76 -18.28
C PRO A 215 -20.97 9.90 -16.79
N GLU A 216 -21.84 10.89 -16.51
CA GLU A 216 -22.26 11.20 -15.13
C GLU A 216 -22.99 10.04 -14.44
N ASP A 217 -23.63 9.15 -15.20
CA ASP A 217 -24.39 8.00 -14.71
C ASP A 217 -23.63 6.68 -14.81
N GLU A 218 -22.32 6.69 -15.10
CA GLU A 218 -21.49 5.50 -15.21
C GLU A 218 -20.35 5.48 -14.19
N ILE A 219 -19.89 4.27 -13.89
CA ILE A 219 -18.71 4.00 -13.07
C ILE A 219 -17.80 2.98 -13.76
N GLU A 220 -16.53 3.01 -13.44
CA GLU A 220 -15.57 2.05 -13.96
C GLU A 220 -15.24 0.97 -12.91
N MET A 221 -15.46 -0.29 -13.30
CA MET A 221 -15.22 -1.46 -12.48
C MET A 221 -13.81 -2.00 -12.72
N GLY A 222 -13.05 -2.27 -11.65
CA GLY A 222 -11.69 -2.84 -11.75
C GLY A 222 -10.59 -1.84 -12.04
N ILE A 223 -10.79 -0.58 -11.68
CA ILE A 223 -9.77 0.46 -11.82
C ILE A 223 -8.56 0.16 -10.94
N GLY A 224 -7.37 0.46 -11.44
CA GLY A 224 -6.15 0.47 -10.64
C GLY A 224 -6.03 1.69 -9.73
N VAL A 225 -5.14 1.62 -8.75
CA VAL A 225 -4.95 2.70 -7.76
C VAL A 225 -4.38 4.00 -8.34
N HIS A 226 -3.80 3.98 -9.52
CA HIS A 226 -3.34 5.17 -10.24
C HIS A 226 -4.32 5.61 -11.34
N GLY A 227 -5.53 5.03 -11.37
CA GLY A 227 -6.50 5.29 -12.41
C GLY A 227 -6.30 4.46 -13.68
N GLU A 228 -5.54 3.35 -13.61
CA GLU A 228 -5.39 2.44 -14.74
C GLU A 228 -6.75 1.83 -15.08
N SER A 229 -7.23 2.14 -16.29
CA SER A 229 -8.54 1.71 -16.76
C SER A 229 -8.60 0.20 -16.99
N SER A 230 -9.73 -0.40 -16.62
CA SER A 230 -10.07 -1.79 -16.98
C SER A 230 -10.87 -1.87 -18.29
N GLY A 231 -11.40 -0.75 -18.74
CA GLY A 231 -12.33 -0.68 -19.87
C GLY A 231 -13.74 -1.21 -19.57
N LYS A 232 -14.05 -1.61 -18.34
CA LYS A 232 -15.36 -2.16 -17.97
C LYS A 232 -16.19 -1.09 -17.25
N ARG A 233 -17.20 -0.56 -17.90
CA ARG A 233 -18.13 0.42 -17.34
C ARG A 233 -19.51 -0.18 -17.09
N ILE A 234 -20.18 0.30 -16.06
CA ILE A 234 -21.58 -0.03 -15.75
C ILE A 234 -22.30 1.26 -15.32
N LYS A 235 -23.63 1.26 -15.40
CA LYS A 235 -24.44 2.33 -14.81
C LYS A 235 -24.23 2.33 -13.29
N LEU A 236 -24.16 3.53 -12.68
CA LEU A 236 -23.99 3.70 -11.26
C LEU A 236 -25.14 3.04 -10.46
N PRO A 237 -24.89 1.94 -9.75
CA PRO A 237 -25.93 1.29 -8.94
C PRO A 237 -26.03 2.00 -7.57
N ARG A 238 -27.00 1.61 -6.77
CA ARG A 238 -27.02 1.99 -5.35
C ARG A 238 -25.88 1.33 -4.58
N SER A 239 -25.41 1.96 -3.51
CA SER A 239 -24.28 1.48 -2.70
C SER A 239 -24.44 0.01 -2.29
N ARG A 240 -25.62 -0.42 -1.82
CA ARG A 240 -25.88 -1.80 -1.43
C ARG A 240 -25.71 -2.81 -2.59
N GLU A 241 -26.12 -2.43 -3.77
CA GLU A 241 -25.95 -3.27 -4.96
C GLU A 241 -24.48 -3.32 -5.38
N LEU A 242 -23.79 -2.18 -5.37
CA LEU A 242 -22.36 -2.11 -5.68
C LEU A 242 -21.52 -2.91 -4.68
N ALA A 243 -21.82 -2.82 -3.39
CA ALA A 243 -21.17 -3.62 -2.34
C ALA A 243 -21.29 -5.13 -2.62
N ARG A 244 -22.50 -5.62 -2.98
CA ARG A 244 -22.71 -7.02 -3.36
C ARG A 244 -21.92 -7.43 -4.61
N ILE A 245 -21.95 -6.59 -5.65
CA ILE A 245 -21.21 -6.87 -6.89
C ILE A 245 -19.71 -7.02 -6.58
N VAL A 246 -19.13 -6.07 -5.86
CA VAL A 246 -17.69 -6.07 -5.55
C VAL A 246 -17.32 -7.24 -4.64
N CYS A 247 -18.09 -7.49 -3.59
CA CYS A 247 -17.83 -8.61 -2.69
C CYS A 247 -17.94 -9.97 -3.42
N ASN A 248 -18.92 -10.15 -4.31
CA ASN A 248 -19.03 -11.38 -5.10
C ASN A 248 -17.82 -11.57 -6.02
N ILE A 249 -17.36 -10.54 -6.71
CA ILE A 249 -16.14 -10.62 -7.54
C ILE A 249 -14.94 -11.13 -6.71
N LEU A 250 -14.78 -10.65 -5.48
CA LEU A 250 -13.69 -11.08 -4.60
C LEU A 250 -13.88 -12.52 -4.09
N LEU A 251 -15.09 -12.88 -3.71
CA LEU A 251 -15.42 -14.21 -3.18
C LEU A 251 -15.45 -15.30 -4.26
N ASP A 252 -15.82 -14.97 -5.50
CA ASP A 252 -15.76 -15.90 -6.64
C ASP A 252 -14.31 -16.24 -6.99
N ASP A 253 -13.42 -15.26 -6.89
CA ASP A 253 -11.98 -15.46 -7.12
C ASP A 253 -11.30 -16.21 -5.96
N MET A 254 -11.71 -15.94 -4.73
CA MET A 254 -11.22 -16.59 -3.51
C MET A 254 -12.40 -17.07 -2.66
N PRO A 255 -12.96 -18.26 -2.96
CA PRO A 255 -14.04 -18.80 -2.15
C PRO A 255 -13.65 -19.02 -0.69
N ILE A 256 -14.43 -18.46 0.21
CA ILE A 256 -14.23 -18.53 1.66
C ILE A 256 -15.42 -19.28 2.25
N PRO A 257 -15.20 -20.33 3.08
CA PRO A 257 -16.30 -21.03 3.74
C PRO A 257 -17.10 -20.10 4.68
N SER A 258 -18.43 -20.21 4.66
CA SER A 258 -19.29 -19.48 5.61
C SER A 258 -18.88 -19.78 7.06
N GLY A 259 -19.04 -18.81 7.95
CA GLY A 259 -18.60 -18.90 9.34
C GLY A 259 -17.12 -18.60 9.57
N SER A 260 -16.33 -18.44 8.50
CA SER A 260 -14.89 -18.08 8.60
C SER A 260 -14.68 -16.66 9.11
N ASP A 261 -13.55 -16.45 9.77
CA ASP A 261 -13.03 -15.12 10.07
C ASP A 261 -12.43 -14.48 8.81
N ILE A 262 -12.79 -13.23 8.56
CA ILE A 262 -12.24 -12.43 7.47
C ILE A 262 -11.68 -11.09 7.96
N ALA A 263 -10.74 -10.55 7.21
CA ALA A 263 -10.26 -9.19 7.37
C ALA A 263 -10.72 -8.34 6.18
N ILE A 264 -11.13 -7.09 6.45
CA ILE A 264 -11.60 -6.15 5.41
C ILE A 264 -10.74 -4.89 5.45
N SER A 265 -10.34 -4.41 4.27
CA SER A 265 -9.79 -3.08 4.09
C SER A 265 -10.62 -2.34 3.04
N LEU A 266 -11.17 -1.18 3.41
CA LEU A 266 -11.81 -0.24 2.50
C LEU A 266 -10.95 1.02 2.41
N GLY A 267 -10.44 1.31 1.23
CA GLY A 267 -9.64 2.49 0.94
C GLY A 267 -10.36 3.40 -0.05
N GLY A 268 -10.75 4.60 0.37
CA GLY A 268 -11.14 5.66 -0.57
C GLY A 268 -9.93 6.16 -1.35
N LEU A 269 -10.13 6.51 -2.61
CA LEU A 269 -9.07 7.00 -3.51
C LEU A 269 -8.88 8.54 -3.44
N GLY A 270 -9.31 9.18 -2.34
CA GLY A 270 -9.12 10.60 -2.06
C GLY A 270 -10.36 11.45 -2.34
N GLY A 271 -11.06 11.22 -3.43
CA GLY A 271 -12.26 11.97 -3.83
C GLY A 271 -13.58 11.45 -3.25
N MET A 272 -13.56 10.43 -2.39
CA MET A 272 -14.73 9.99 -1.65
C MET A 272 -14.92 10.82 -0.38
N THR A 273 -16.17 11.12 -0.02
CA THR A 273 -16.48 11.67 1.30
C THR A 273 -16.51 10.56 2.35
N TRP A 274 -16.29 10.93 3.62
CA TRP A 274 -16.46 9.97 4.72
C TRP A 274 -17.88 9.41 4.78
N THR A 275 -18.92 10.23 4.49
CA THR A 275 -20.31 9.78 4.42
C THR A 275 -20.50 8.66 3.39
N GLU A 276 -19.91 8.80 2.19
CA GLU A 276 -19.96 7.75 1.17
C GLU A 276 -19.24 6.48 1.61
N LEU A 277 -18.07 6.61 2.23
CA LEU A 277 -17.29 5.46 2.74
C LEU A 277 -18.00 4.74 3.89
N ASP A 278 -18.62 5.47 4.80
CA ASP A 278 -19.38 4.90 5.93
C ASP A 278 -20.60 4.12 5.43
N ILE A 279 -21.34 4.66 4.46
CA ILE A 279 -22.47 3.97 3.84
C ILE A 279 -22.00 2.71 3.11
N LEU A 280 -20.96 2.82 2.31
CA LEU A 280 -20.41 1.69 1.56
C LEU A 280 -19.88 0.61 2.52
N TYR A 281 -19.15 0.98 3.56
CA TYR A 281 -18.64 0.03 4.56
C TYR A 281 -19.80 -0.69 5.28
N LYS A 282 -20.83 0.04 5.67
CA LYS A 282 -22.04 -0.55 6.27
C LYS A 282 -22.67 -1.59 5.33
N ASP A 283 -22.83 -1.25 4.03
CA ASP A 283 -23.44 -2.15 3.07
C ASP A 283 -22.57 -3.40 2.79
N ILE A 284 -21.24 -3.25 2.75
CA ILE A 284 -20.27 -4.36 2.68
C ILE A 284 -20.38 -5.24 3.92
N TYR A 285 -20.40 -4.63 5.12
CA TYR A 285 -20.52 -5.36 6.38
C TYR A 285 -21.82 -6.17 6.45
N GLU A 286 -22.96 -5.55 6.15
CA GLU A 286 -24.25 -6.22 6.17
C GLU A 286 -24.29 -7.43 5.23
N TYR A 287 -23.78 -7.26 4.01
CA TYR A 287 -23.70 -8.34 3.04
C TYR A 287 -22.79 -9.48 3.50
N LEU A 288 -21.58 -9.18 3.95
CA LEU A 288 -20.62 -10.22 4.33
C LEU A 288 -21.02 -10.95 5.63
N VAL A 289 -21.59 -10.22 6.60
CA VAL A 289 -21.93 -10.79 7.90
C VAL A 289 -23.30 -11.45 7.88
N TYR A 290 -24.33 -10.75 7.40
CA TYR A 290 -25.71 -11.23 7.52
C TYR A 290 -26.13 -12.13 6.35
N ASP A 291 -25.71 -11.80 5.11
CA ASP A 291 -26.10 -12.59 3.94
C ASP A 291 -25.12 -13.77 3.70
N CYS A 292 -23.79 -13.58 3.87
CA CYS A 292 -22.78 -14.60 3.63
C CYS A 292 -22.35 -15.37 4.90
N GLY A 293 -22.64 -14.85 6.10
CA GLY A 293 -22.35 -15.49 7.38
C GLY A 293 -20.90 -15.45 7.85
N TYR A 294 -20.08 -14.49 7.35
CA TYR A 294 -18.71 -14.32 7.79
C TYR A 294 -18.60 -13.59 9.13
N LYS A 295 -17.47 -13.77 9.78
CA LYS A 295 -17.12 -13.05 11.01
C LYS A 295 -16.01 -12.03 10.70
N ILE A 296 -16.25 -10.75 11.00
CA ILE A 296 -15.24 -9.72 10.81
C ILE A 296 -14.23 -9.81 11.96
N TRP A 297 -13.07 -10.40 11.70
CA TRP A 297 -11.97 -10.47 12.66
C TRP A 297 -11.22 -9.13 12.77
N ARG A 298 -11.02 -8.45 11.65
CA ARG A 298 -10.35 -7.14 11.58
C ARG A 298 -10.88 -6.31 10.43
N HIS A 299 -10.94 -5.02 10.62
CA HIS A 299 -11.27 -4.09 9.55
C HIS A 299 -10.41 -2.83 9.60
N SER A 300 -10.29 -2.15 8.46
CA SER A 300 -9.76 -0.80 8.34
C SER A 300 -10.53 -0.01 7.28
N VAL A 301 -10.80 1.24 7.56
CA VAL A 301 -11.36 2.19 6.59
C VAL A 301 -10.44 3.39 6.52
N ARG A 302 -10.06 3.81 5.32
CA ARG A 302 -9.16 4.95 5.07
C ARG A 302 -9.68 5.75 3.90
N ASN A 303 -9.41 7.03 3.88
CA ASN A 303 -9.60 7.88 2.72
C ASN A 303 -8.27 8.60 2.42
N ALA A 304 -7.32 7.85 1.90
CA ALA A 304 -6.00 8.33 1.51
C ALA A 304 -5.61 7.56 0.25
N GLY A 305 -5.78 8.14 -0.88
CA GLY A 305 -5.55 7.47 -2.14
C GLY A 305 -5.21 8.45 -3.22
N THR A 306 -5.49 8.11 -4.44
CA THR A 306 -5.02 8.68 -5.68
C THR A 306 -5.52 10.11 -5.90
N GLN A 307 -4.86 11.09 -5.26
CA GLN A 307 -5.23 12.50 -5.35
C GLN A 307 -6.71 12.73 -4.95
N GLU A 308 -7.53 13.23 -5.88
CA GLU A 308 -8.95 13.45 -5.71
C GLU A 308 -9.82 12.45 -6.47
N LEU A 309 -9.27 11.29 -6.85
CA LEU A 309 -10.02 10.27 -7.58
C LEU A 309 -11.23 9.81 -6.78
N GLY A 310 -12.41 10.06 -7.27
CA GLY A 310 -13.66 9.58 -6.68
C GLY A 310 -13.78 8.09 -6.94
N GLY A 311 -13.50 7.29 -5.92
CA GLY A 311 -13.51 5.85 -6.04
C GLY A 311 -12.99 5.17 -4.77
N PHE A 312 -12.94 3.85 -4.79
CA PHE A 312 -12.51 3.06 -3.65
C PHE A 312 -11.86 1.74 -4.06
N VAL A 313 -11.11 1.15 -3.15
CA VAL A 313 -10.61 -0.22 -3.24
C VAL A 313 -11.13 -0.99 -2.04
N VAL A 314 -11.71 -2.17 -2.28
CA VAL A 314 -12.04 -3.14 -1.24
C VAL A 314 -11.03 -4.27 -1.30
N ALA A 315 -10.51 -4.68 -0.14
CA ALA A 315 -9.76 -5.92 -0.01
C ALA A 315 -10.39 -6.82 1.06
N ILE A 316 -10.51 -8.10 0.74
CA ILE A 316 -10.94 -9.16 1.66
C ILE A 316 -9.78 -10.13 1.83
N GLY A 317 -9.44 -10.44 3.08
CA GLY A 317 -8.44 -11.43 3.45
C GLY A 317 -9.02 -12.52 4.34
N GLN A 318 -8.57 -13.76 4.16
CA GLN A 318 -8.89 -14.89 5.01
C GLN A 318 -7.68 -15.25 5.89
N PRO A 319 -7.53 -14.66 7.10
CA PRO A 319 -6.43 -15.00 7.99
C PRO A 319 -6.61 -16.40 8.58
N ASP A 320 -5.55 -17.20 8.61
CA ASP A 320 -5.47 -18.38 9.47
C ASP A 320 -4.83 -18.03 10.82
N ASP A 321 -4.65 -19.02 11.69
CA ASP A 321 -4.14 -18.80 13.03
C ASP A 321 -2.70 -18.26 13.05
N GLU A 322 -1.88 -18.65 12.06
CA GLU A 322 -0.51 -18.14 11.93
C GLU A 322 -0.50 -16.65 11.56
N ILE A 323 -1.31 -16.26 10.56
CA ILE A 323 -1.44 -14.85 10.16
C ILE A 323 -2.03 -14.03 11.32
N LYS A 324 -3.07 -14.53 12.00
CA LYS A 324 -3.66 -13.87 13.16
C LYS A 324 -2.65 -13.68 14.28
N LYS A 325 -1.87 -14.72 14.59
CA LYS A 325 -0.78 -14.65 15.56
C LYS A 325 0.15 -13.48 15.25
N TRP A 326 0.68 -13.42 14.04
CA TRP A 326 1.64 -12.38 13.66
C TRP A 326 1.01 -10.97 13.57
N MET A 327 -0.21 -10.84 13.08
CA MET A 327 -0.92 -9.56 13.02
C MET A 327 -1.32 -9.01 14.41
N THR A 328 -1.28 -9.82 15.46
CA THR A 328 -1.54 -9.42 16.85
C THR A 328 -0.29 -9.44 17.74
N THR A 329 0.82 -9.96 17.24
CA THR A 329 2.10 -9.96 17.94
C THR A 329 2.59 -8.51 18.13
N ARG A 330 3.12 -8.24 19.32
CA ARG A 330 3.79 -6.97 19.64
C ARG A 330 5.29 -7.11 19.48
N ILE A 331 5.94 -6.03 19.11
CA ILE A 331 7.40 -6.00 19.07
C ILE A 331 7.99 -6.27 20.46
N PRO A 332 9.17 -6.92 20.55
CA PRO A 332 9.81 -7.23 21.82
C PRO A 332 10.07 -5.96 22.66
N LYS A 333 9.79 -6.04 23.94
CA LYS A 333 10.15 -4.98 24.90
C LYS A 333 11.67 -4.87 25.01
N GLY A 334 12.18 -3.65 25.16
CA GLY A 334 13.61 -3.39 25.31
C GLY A 334 14.42 -3.48 24.01
N LEU A 335 13.77 -3.73 22.86
CA LEU A 335 14.46 -3.70 21.56
C LEU A 335 14.96 -2.30 21.21
N TYR A 336 14.25 -1.28 21.65
CA TYR A 336 14.58 0.14 21.50
C TYR A 336 14.64 0.84 22.86
N PRO A 337 15.35 1.97 22.96
CA PRO A 337 15.33 2.78 24.17
C PRO A 337 13.91 3.15 24.60
N GLU A 338 13.61 3.03 25.88
CA GLU A 338 12.38 3.57 26.44
C GLU A 338 12.37 5.10 26.38
N ASP A 339 11.20 5.68 26.25
CA ASP A 339 10.99 7.13 26.17
C ASP A 339 10.89 7.77 27.55
#